data_4eb9cbbfaf0e314c082b55a2d78d9dc5
#
_entry.id   4eb9cbbfaf0e314c082b55a2d78d9dc5
#
_cell.length_a   1.000
_cell.length_b   1.000
_cell.length_c   1.000
_cell.angle_alpha   90.00
_cell.angle_beta   90.00
_cell.angle_gamma   90.00
#
_symmetry.space_group_name_H-M   'P 1'
#
loop_
_entity.id
_entity.type
_entity.pdbx_description
1 polymer ?
#
loop_
_entity_poly.entity_id
_entity_poly.type
_entity_poly.pdbx_seq_one_letter_code
_entity_poly.pdbx_strand_id
1 'polypeptide(L)'
;MAKRLLKWFLYFTLGVVVFMGLIYGSLALSKGEPAATRPVFQQNNSRPLVIAHRGGAGIYPENTLYAFEHARDLGVDVIELDVRSTSDGTMIVLHDADVQRTTDRAGRVVEMTLGELKKLDAGYRFSPDGGLTFPFRANGIVVPTLREVFAALPKMKFNIEPKQQTPSLVKPLCEMIREFKMADKTVVGSFNQAIIDDFRAECKDVATSASPSEVSKFLAFYKTGLSESYNPLMQALQIPEYLGSVQMVTKQFVKAAKERNLQVHVWTVNETADMQRLLENGVDGIMTDYPDRLLKITRSK
;
A
#
# COMPACT_ATOMS: atom_id res chain seq x y z
N MET A 1 -29.39 -49.55 -13.80
CA MET A 1 -29.33 -48.28 -13.00
C MET A 1 -28.02 -47.51 -13.24
N ALA A 2 -26.88 -48.10 -13.06
CA ALA A 2 -25.56 -47.44 -13.21
C ALA A 2 -25.30 -46.75 -14.57
N LYS A 3 -25.61 -47.39 -15.72
CA LYS A 3 -25.46 -46.81 -17.06
C LYS A 3 -26.32 -45.55 -17.28
N ARG A 4 -27.48 -45.46 -16.63
CA ARG A 4 -28.36 -44.30 -16.71
C ARG A 4 -27.82 -43.12 -15.89
N LEU A 5 -27.33 -43.38 -14.70
CA LEU A 5 -26.66 -42.40 -13.82
C LEU A 5 -25.40 -41.85 -14.46
N LEU A 6 -24.60 -42.70 -15.12
CA LEU A 6 -23.40 -42.29 -15.83
C LEU A 6 -23.74 -41.33 -17.01
N LYS A 7 -24.81 -41.61 -17.76
CA LYS A 7 -25.26 -40.70 -18.85
C LYS A 7 -25.70 -39.34 -18.31
N TRP A 8 -26.47 -39.33 -17.22
CA TRP A 8 -26.90 -38.08 -16.59
C TRP A 8 -25.72 -37.27 -16.07
N PHE A 9 -24.71 -37.92 -15.47
CA PHE A 9 -23.50 -37.30 -15.02
C PHE A 9 -22.70 -36.66 -16.20
N LEU A 10 -22.57 -37.39 -17.31
CA LEU A 10 -21.92 -36.89 -18.53
C LEU A 10 -22.66 -35.70 -19.15
N TYR A 11 -23.99 -35.72 -19.22
CA TYR A 11 -24.76 -34.60 -19.73
C TYR A 11 -24.67 -33.37 -18.79
N PHE A 12 -24.69 -33.62 -17.48
CA PHE A 12 -24.50 -32.53 -16.51
C PHE A 12 -23.12 -31.89 -16.63
N THR A 13 -22.06 -32.69 -16.68
CA THR A 13 -20.68 -32.15 -16.86
C THR A 13 -20.50 -31.44 -18.20
N LEU A 14 -21.07 -31.99 -19.29
CA LEU A 14 -21.02 -31.27 -20.59
C LEU A 14 -21.80 -29.96 -20.52
N GLY A 15 -22.96 -29.92 -19.90
CA GLY A 15 -23.74 -28.71 -19.69
C GLY A 15 -22.96 -27.64 -18.91
N VAL A 16 -22.27 -28.04 -17.84
CA VAL A 16 -21.40 -27.14 -17.06
C VAL A 16 -20.24 -26.60 -17.91
N VAL A 17 -19.57 -27.47 -18.67
CA VAL A 17 -18.44 -27.04 -19.54
C VAL A 17 -18.91 -26.05 -20.61
N VAL A 18 -20.02 -26.33 -21.28
CA VAL A 18 -20.60 -25.43 -22.28
C VAL A 18 -20.99 -24.09 -21.65
N PHE A 19 -21.66 -24.11 -20.49
CA PHE A 19 -22.04 -22.90 -19.76
C PHE A 19 -20.83 -22.05 -19.36
N MET A 20 -19.77 -22.69 -18.79
CA MET A 20 -18.53 -22.02 -18.45
C MET A 20 -17.81 -21.46 -19.69
N GLY A 21 -17.84 -22.19 -20.81
CA GLY A 21 -17.31 -21.73 -22.10
C GLY A 21 -18.04 -20.50 -22.63
N LEU A 22 -19.36 -20.44 -22.49
CA LEU A 22 -20.16 -19.27 -22.89
C LEU A 22 -19.88 -18.05 -22.00
N ILE A 23 -19.77 -18.26 -20.68
CA ILE A 23 -19.34 -17.18 -19.75
C ILE A 23 -17.97 -16.67 -20.13
N TYR A 24 -16.99 -17.57 -20.29
CA TYR A 24 -15.65 -17.17 -20.69
C TYR A 24 -15.64 -16.41 -22.01
N GLY A 25 -16.33 -16.91 -23.03
CA GLY A 25 -16.45 -16.24 -24.34
C GLY A 25 -17.08 -14.85 -24.22
N SER A 26 -18.15 -14.72 -23.43
CA SER A 26 -18.78 -13.42 -23.17
C SER A 26 -17.81 -12.45 -22.48
N LEU A 27 -17.07 -12.91 -21.47
CA LEU A 27 -16.05 -12.09 -20.80
C LEU A 27 -14.90 -11.72 -21.74
N ALA A 28 -14.42 -12.67 -22.57
CA ALA A 28 -13.34 -12.42 -23.52
C ALA A 28 -13.70 -11.38 -24.61
N LEU A 29 -14.97 -11.23 -24.91
CA LEU A 29 -15.49 -10.24 -25.86
C LEU A 29 -15.86 -8.90 -25.18
N SER A 30 -15.99 -8.88 -23.86
CA SER A 30 -16.30 -7.66 -23.12
C SER A 30 -15.05 -6.82 -22.87
N LYS A 31 -15.18 -5.49 -22.93
CA LYS A 31 -14.15 -4.57 -22.45
C LYS A 31 -14.66 -3.90 -21.18
N GLY A 32 -13.90 -4.09 -20.10
CA GLY A 32 -14.17 -3.39 -18.86
C GLY A 32 -13.72 -1.94 -18.90
N GLU A 33 -14.24 -1.10 -18.02
CA GLU A 33 -13.76 0.27 -17.85
C GLU A 33 -12.43 0.27 -17.08
N PRO A 34 -11.40 1.01 -17.55
CA PRO A 34 -10.14 1.15 -16.81
C PRO A 34 -10.33 1.97 -15.53
N ALA A 35 -9.38 1.88 -14.61
CA ALA A 35 -9.38 2.67 -13.39
C ALA A 35 -9.38 4.17 -13.67
N ALA A 36 -10.09 4.94 -12.84
CA ALA A 36 -10.06 6.39 -12.91
C ALA A 36 -8.66 6.93 -12.63
N THR A 37 -8.21 7.91 -13.43
CA THR A 37 -6.96 8.61 -13.17
C THR A 37 -7.07 9.49 -11.93
N ARG A 38 -6.04 9.47 -11.08
CA ARG A 38 -5.97 10.26 -9.85
C ARG A 38 -4.70 11.11 -9.81
N PRO A 39 -4.79 12.38 -9.32
CA PRO A 39 -3.65 13.32 -9.32
C PRO A 39 -2.44 12.83 -8.52
N VAL A 40 -2.65 12.05 -7.44
CA VAL A 40 -1.55 11.52 -6.61
C VAL A 40 -0.51 10.74 -7.42
N PHE A 41 -0.92 10.08 -8.51
CA PHE A 41 -0.03 9.28 -9.37
C PHE A 41 0.58 10.09 -10.52
N GLN A 42 0.11 11.31 -10.76
CA GLN A 42 0.69 12.16 -11.80
C GLN A 42 2.09 12.64 -11.38
N GLN A 43 3.02 12.56 -12.30
CA GLN A 43 4.40 13.00 -12.13
C GLN A 43 4.83 13.92 -13.27
N ASN A 44 5.72 14.84 -12.95
CA ASN A 44 6.32 15.73 -13.94
C ASN A 44 7.50 15.08 -14.70
N ASN A 45 7.91 13.89 -14.28
CA ASN A 45 8.98 13.11 -14.87
C ASN A 45 8.53 11.68 -15.13
N SER A 46 9.18 10.99 -16.09
CA SER A 46 8.81 9.63 -16.52
C SER A 46 9.40 8.50 -15.65
N ARG A 47 10.08 8.85 -14.54
CA ARG A 47 10.68 7.84 -13.65
C ARG A 47 9.64 7.22 -12.70
N PRO A 48 9.81 5.95 -12.28
CA PRO A 48 8.99 5.34 -11.25
C PRO A 48 9.04 6.10 -9.91
N LEU A 49 7.93 6.04 -9.14
CA LEU A 49 7.83 6.65 -7.81
C LEU A 49 8.81 6.02 -6.83
N VAL A 50 9.54 6.87 -6.10
CA VAL A 50 10.30 6.47 -4.92
C VAL A 50 9.40 6.64 -3.71
N ILE A 51 8.96 5.53 -3.12
CA ILE A 51 8.05 5.50 -1.97
C ILE A 51 8.87 5.11 -0.73
N ALA A 52 9.00 6.04 0.21
CA ALA A 52 9.72 5.80 1.45
C ALA A 52 8.82 5.05 2.44
N HIS A 53 9.05 3.74 2.62
CA HIS A 53 8.30 2.87 3.53
C HIS A 53 8.52 3.33 4.97
N ARG A 54 7.46 3.75 5.64
CA ARG A 54 7.46 4.34 6.99
C ARG A 54 8.44 5.52 7.14
N GLY A 55 8.71 6.24 6.03
CA GLY A 55 9.69 7.32 5.97
C GLY A 55 11.13 6.90 5.72
N GLY A 56 11.39 5.62 5.42
CA GLY A 56 12.74 5.07 5.20
C GLY A 56 13.24 4.32 6.43
N ALA A 57 12.51 3.28 6.84
CA ALA A 57 12.73 2.51 8.07
C ALA A 57 14.10 1.82 8.19
N GLY A 58 14.85 1.69 7.10
CA GLY A 58 16.22 1.17 7.11
C GLY A 58 17.29 2.20 7.47
N ILE A 59 16.95 3.50 7.43
CA ILE A 59 17.91 4.59 7.67
C ILE A 59 17.48 5.54 8.78
N TYR A 60 16.19 5.57 9.13
CA TYR A 60 15.64 6.45 10.17
C TYR A 60 14.62 5.72 11.04
N PRO A 61 14.36 6.21 12.29
CA PRO A 61 13.28 5.66 13.12
C PRO A 61 11.92 5.74 12.40
N GLU A 62 11.35 4.58 12.10
CA GLU A 62 10.13 4.44 11.29
C GLU A 62 8.93 5.22 11.87
N ASN A 63 8.05 5.71 10.97
CA ASN A 63 6.80 6.35 11.34
C ASN A 63 6.97 7.57 12.28
N THR A 64 8.06 8.32 12.13
CA THR A 64 8.33 9.55 12.89
C THR A 64 8.39 10.78 11.98
N LEU A 65 8.11 11.97 12.52
CA LEU A 65 8.32 13.23 11.79
C LEU A 65 9.78 13.37 11.35
N TYR A 66 10.72 12.95 12.19
CA TYR A 66 12.14 12.95 11.85
C TYR A 66 12.40 12.19 10.54
N ALA A 67 11.90 10.95 10.42
CA ALA A 67 12.06 10.15 9.21
C ALA A 67 11.39 10.82 7.99
N PHE A 68 10.20 11.35 8.17
CA PHE A 68 9.42 11.95 7.08
C PHE A 68 10.04 13.24 6.54
N GLU A 69 10.56 14.10 7.40
CA GLU A 69 11.28 15.32 7.00
C GLU A 69 12.56 14.98 6.24
N HIS A 70 13.34 14.01 6.72
CA HIS A 70 14.54 13.55 6.01
C HIS A 70 14.20 12.86 4.68
N ALA A 71 13.13 12.07 4.60
CA ALA A 71 12.67 11.49 3.35
C ALA A 71 12.28 12.57 2.33
N ARG A 72 11.56 13.64 2.76
CA ARG A 72 11.29 14.82 1.94
C ARG A 72 12.59 15.46 1.44
N ASP A 73 13.56 15.68 2.33
CA ASP A 73 14.81 16.37 2.01
C ASP A 73 15.71 15.53 1.08
N LEU A 74 15.62 14.20 1.15
CA LEU A 74 16.20 13.29 0.16
C LEU A 74 15.54 13.44 -1.22
N GLY A 75 14.30 13.93 -1.28
CA GLY A 75 13.54 14.12 -2.50
C GLY A 75 12.80 12.86 -2.95
N VAL A 76 12.22 12.10 -2.02
CA VAL A 76 11.28 11.01 -2.33
C VAL A 76 9.97 11.57 -2.89
N ASP A 77 9.25 10.78 -3.65
CA ASP A 77 7.99 11.20 -4.26
C ASP A 77 6.80 11.02 -3.33
N VAL A 78 6.81 9.94 -2.55
CA VAL A 78 5.72 9.55 -1.66
C VAL A 78 6.30 9.06 -0.33
N ILE A 79 5.69 9.45 0.77
CA ILE A 79 5.93 8.86 2.09
C ILE A 79 4.82 7.86 2.37
N GLU A 80 5.19 6.63 2.66
CA GLU A 80 4.26 5.65 3.18
C GLU A 80 4.26 5.70 4.70
N LEU A 81 3.08 5.53 5.31
CA LEU A 81 2.89 5.55 6.76
C LEU A 81 1.65 4.76 7.20
N ASP A 82 1.66 4.34 8.45
CA ASP A 82 0.61 3.55 9.09
C ASP A 82 -0.13 4.36 10.15
N VAL A 83 -1.46 4.23 10.23
CA VAL A 83 -2.24 4.97 11.23
C VAL A 83 -3.03 4.05 12.17
N ARG A 84 -3.08 4.47 13.43
CA ARG A 84 -3.86 3.85 14.53
C ARG A 84 -4.55 4.92 15.37
N SER A 85 -5.49 4.49 16.22
CA SER A 85 -6.16 5.35 17.19
C SER A 85 -5.71 5.04 18.61
N THR A 86 -5.50 6.07 19.38
CA THR A 86 -5.32 6.04 20.83
C THR A 86 -6.64 5.77 21.56
N SER A 87 -6.58 5.58 22.89
CA SER A 87 -7.78 5.42 23.74
C SER A 87 -8.68 6.66 23.76
N ASP A 88 -8.09 7.85 23.59
CA ASP A 88 -8.79 9.14 23.50
C ASP A 88 -9.18 9.54 22.07
N GLY A 89 -9.09 8.59 21.11
CA GLY A 89 -9.57 8.75 19.73
C GLY A 89 -8.64 9.56 18.83
N THR A 90 -7.43 9.89 19.28
CA THR A 90 -6.47 10.62 18.43
C THR A 90 -5.80 9.68 17.43
N MET A 91 -5.75 10.08 16.15
CA MET A 91 -5.05 9.32 15.11
C MET A 91 -3.55 9.59 15.16
N ILE A 92 -2.78 8.54 15.46
CA ILE A 92 -1.31 8.56 15.54
C ILE A 92 -0.70 7.75 14.39
N VAL A 93 0.60 7.95 14.14
CA VAL A 93 1.33 7.23 13.11
C VAL A 93 2.20 6.15 13.77
N LEU A 94 1.79 4.90 13.61
CA LEU A 94 2.47 3.71 14.15
C LEU A 94 2.00 2.44 13.45
N HIS A 95 2.93 1.53 13.13
CA HIS A 95 2.60 0.27 12.45
C HIS A 95 1.94 -0.75 13.37
N ASP A 96 2.57 -1.08 14.50
CA ASP A 96 2.15 -2.17 15.38
C ASP A 96 0.98 -1.75 16.28
N ALA A 97 0.24 -2.72 16.79
CA ALA A 97 -0.79 -2.48 17.81
C ALA A 97 -0.20 -2.19 19.19
N ASP A 98 1.10 -2.47 19.38
CA ASP A 98 1.87 -2.24 20.60
C ASP A 98 3.07 -1.34 20.29
N VAL A 99 3.46 -0.51 21.26
CA VAL A 99 4.57 0.45 21.10
C VAL A 99 5.96 -0.15 21.32
N GLN A 100 6.06 -1.41 21.79
CA GLN A 100 7.30 -2.01 22.33
C GLN A 100 8.42 -2.13 21.28
N ARG A 101 8.09 -2.43 20.03
CA ARG A 101 9.11 -2.67 19.00
C ARG A 101 9.89 -1.40 18.63
N THR A 102 9.28 -0.23 18.72
CA THR A 102 9.87 1.03 18.26
C THR A 102 10.21 2.00 19.38
N THR A 103 9.64 1.81 20.59
CA THR A 103 9.81 2.75 21.70
C THR A 103 10.53 2.14 22.90
N ASP A 104 10.75 2.95 23.93
CA ASP A 104 11.36 2.58 25.21
C ASP A 104 10.41 1.84 26.17
N ARG A 105 9.12 1.65 25.81
CA ARG A 105 8.10 1.00 26.65
C ARG A 105 7.30 -0.04 25.89
N ALA A 106 6.52 -0.83 26.65
CA ALA A 106 5.49 -1.71 26.12
C ALA A 106 4.10 -1.17 26.46
N GLY A 107 3.09 -1.52 25.64
CA GLY A 107 1.69 -1.18 25.87
C GLY A 107 0.92 -1.09 24.55
N ARG A 108 -0.38 -1.41 24.62
CA ARG A 108 -1.24 -1.35 23.44
C ARG A 108 -1.68 0.07 23.17
N VAL A 109 -1.55 0.50 21.92
CA VAL A 109 -1.92 1.85 21.46
C VAL A 109 -3.36 2.23 21.84
N VAL A 110 -4.30 1.31 21.66
CA VAL A 110 -5.72 1.52 21.94
C VAL A 110 -6.04 1.69 23.43
N GLU A 111 -5.08 1.39 24.31
CA GLU A 111 -5.21 1.53 25.79
C GLU A 111 -4.47 2.78 26.30
N MET A 112 -3.70 3.46 25.45
CA MET A 112 -2.90 4.63 25.81
C MET A 112 -3.53 5.91 25.28
N THR A 113 -3.48 6.97 26.07
CA THR A 113 -3.83 8.33 25.63
C THR A 113 -2.70 8.94 24.79
N LEU A 114 -3.02 9.98 24.00
CA LEU A 114 -1.99 10.76 23.29
C LEU A 114 -0.92 11.30 24.23
N GLY A 115 -1.33 11.80 25.41
CA GLY A 115 -0.41 12.36 26.39
C GLY A 115 0.59 11.33 26.97
N GLU A 116 0.21 10.06 27.02
CA GLU A 116 1.10 8.96 27.39
C GLU A 116 2.04 8.61 26.25
N LEU A 117 1.54 8.49 25.01
CA LEU A 117 2.33 8.18 23.82
C LEU A 117 3.40 9.26 23.52
N LYS A 118 3.07 10.53 23.75
CA LYS A 118 4.04 11.64 23.56
C LYS A 118 5.20 11.65 24.54
N LYS A 119 5.17 10.82 25.58
CA LYS A 119 6.30 10.66 26.54
C LYS A 119 7.25 9.53 26.14
N LEU A 120 6.92 8.76 25.08
CA LEU A 120 7.72 7.64 24.61
C LEU A 120 8.81 8.14 23.67
N ASP A 121 9.99 7.53 23.77
CA ASP A 121 11.10 7.75 22.83
C ASP A 121 10.93 6.81 21.62
N ALA A 122 10.46 7.35 20.50
CA ALA A 122 10.25 6.61 19.24
C ALA A 122 11.56 6.35 18.47
N GLY A 123 12.68 6.92 18.91
CA GLY A 123 14.02 6.62 18.40
C GLY A 123 14.74 5.50 19.15
N TYR A 124 14.16 5.02 20.27
CA TYR A 124 14.86 4.17 21.25
C TYR A 124 15.37 2.84 20.69
N ARG A 125 14.58 2.18 19.82
CA ARG A 125 14.89 0.84 19.28
C ARG A 125 15.60 0.87 17.95
N PHE A 126 15.65 2.01 17.27
CA PHE A 126 16.29 2.07 15.96
C PHE A 126 17.81 1.84 16.08
N SER A 127 18.30 0.92 15.26
CA SER A 127 19.73 0.60 15.15
C SER A 127 20.06 0.39 13.65
N PRO A 128 21.03 1.12 13.10
CA PRO A 128 21.45 0.96 11.70
C PRO A 128 22.39 -0.24 11.48
N ASP A 129 22.88 -0.86 12.56
CA ASP A 129 23.95 -1.85 12.57
C ASP A 129 23.60 -3.14 13.33
N GLY A 130 22.31 -3.49 13.37
CA GLY A 130 21.83 -4.74 13.95
C GLY A 130 21.86 -4.78 15.48
N GLY A 131 21.79 -3.64 16.16
CA GLY A 131 21.71 -3.55 17.61
C GLY A 131 23.03 -3.23 18.30
N LEU A 132 24.06 -2.85 17.55
CA LEU A 132 25.35 -2.43 18.12
C LEU A 132 25.30 -0.99 18.62
N THR A 133 24.66 -0.09 17.86
CA THR A 133 24.47 1.31 18.24
C THR A 133 23.01 1.74 18.16
N PHE A 134 22.66 2.77 18.93
CA PHE A 134 21.30 3.34 19.00
C PHE A 134 21.39 4.87 18.94
N PRO A 135 21.68 5.44 17.76
CA PRO A 135 22.05 6.85 17.62
C PRO A 135 20.89 7.83 17.87
N PHE A 136 19.66 7.35 17.91
CA PHE A 136 18.47 8.20 18.08
C PHE A 136 17.85 8.16 19.48
N ARG A 137 18.43 7.43 20.42
CA ARG A 137 17.96 7.41 21.82
C ARG A 137 18.09 8.78 22.45
N ALA A 138 17.07 9.17 23.20
CA ALA A 138 16.98 10.44 23.93
C ALA A 138 17.14 11.71 23.08
N ASN A 139 16.87 11.63 21.78
CA ASN A 139 16.95 12.77 20.86
C ASN A 139 15.60 13.50 20.71
N GLY A 140 14.63 13.25 21.59
CA GLY A 140 13.33 13.91 21.56
C GLY A 140 12.40 13.47 20.41
N ILE A 141 12.69 12.33 19.77
CA ILE A 141 11.85 11.77 18.73
C ILE A 141 10.64 11.08 19.37
N VAL A 142 9.45 11.55 19.06
CA VAL A 142 8.19 11.03 19.62
C VAL A 142 7.27 10.47 18.56
N VAL A 143 6.29 9.66 18.96
CA VAL A 143 5.23 9.18 18.07
C VAL A 143 4.38 10.36 17.60
N PRO A 144 4.30 10.61 16.27
CA PRO A 144 3.53 11.74 15.75
C PRO A 144 2.04 11.40 15.59
N THR A 145 1.20 12.42 15.63
CA THR A 145 -0.17 12.34 15.11
C THR A 145 -0.16 12.54 13.60
N LEU A 146 -1.17 12.01 12.89
CA LEU A 146 -1.31 12.28 11.46
C LEU A 146 -1.52 13.78 11.18
N ARG A 147 -2.18 14.50 12.10
CA ARG A 147 -2.36 15.96 12.03
C ARG A 147 -1.02 16.69 12.02
N GLU A 148 -0.10 16.32 12.88
CA GLU A 148 1.26 16.89 12.91
C GLU A 148 2.00 16.61 11.60
N VAL A 149 1.88 15.40 11.06
CA VAL A 149 2.50 15.02 9.77
C VAL A 149 1.96 15.87 8.62
N PHE A 150 0.65 16.02 8.48
CA PHE A 150 0.07 16.83 7.42
C PHE A 150 0.40 18.31 7.56
N ALA A 151 0.45 18.83 8.80
CA ALA A 151 0.85 20.20 9.06
C ALA A 151 2.32 20.49 8.70
N ALA A 152 3.22 19.56 9.02
CA ALA A 152 4.66 19.69 8.72
C ALA A 152 4.98 19.50 7.22
N LEU A 153 4.20 18.69 6.51
CA LEU A 153 4.50 18.23 5.16
C LEU A 153 3.35 18.45 4.15
N PRO A 154 2.77 19.67 4.05
CA PRO A 154 1.54 19.93 3.29
C PRO A 154 1.68 19.74 1.77
N LYS A 155 2.91 19.64 1.25
CA LYS A 155 3.20 19.45 -0.17
C LYS A 155 3.54 18.01 -0.54
N MET A 156 3.80 17.14 0.46
CA MET A 156 4.16 15.75 0.22
C MET A 156 2.96 14.91 -0.23
N LYS A 157 3.24 13.86 -0.99
CA LYS A 157 2.29 12.80 -1.28
C LYS A 157 2.42 11.69 -0.25
N PHE A 158 1.29 11.10 0.13
CA PHE A 158 1.25 10.04 1.14
C PHE A 158 0.57 8.79 0.63
N ASN A 159 1.12 7.65 1.05
CA ASN A 159 0.45 6.35 1.05
C ASN A 159 0.10 6.01 2.50
N ILE A 160 -1.17 5.91 2.83
CA ILE A 160 -1.63 5.75 4.21
C ILE A 160 -2.31 4.40 4.39
N GLU A 161 -1.85 3.62 5.37
CA GLU A 161 -2.51 2.38 5.75
C GLU A 161 -3.22 2.49 7.10
N PRO A 162 -4.57 2.52 7.17
CA PRO A 162 -5.31 2.33 8.41
C PRO A 162 -5.20 0.87 8.86
N LYS A 163 -4.56 0.66 10.03
CA LYS A 163 -4.21 -0.67 10.55
C LYS A 163 -5.29 -1.32 11.42
N GLN A 164 -6.35 -0.62 11.76
CA GLN A 164 -7.39 -1.13 12.65
C GLN A 164 -8.79 -0.87 12.12
N GLN A 165 -9.68 -1.84 12.39
CA GLN A 165 -11.09 -1.74 12.06
C GLN A 165 -11.92 -1.20 13.25
N THR A 166 -11.47 -1.49 14.46
CA THR A 166 -12.17 -1.07 15.69
C THR A 166 -11.19 -0.40 16.67
N PRO A 167 -11.47 0.85 17.10
CA PRO A 167 -12.47 1.76 16.50
C PRO A 167 -12.12 2.05 15.02
N SER A 168 -13.14 2.36 14.21
CA SER A 168 -12.95 2.65 12.79
C SER A 168 -12.18 3.95 12.60
N LEU A 169 -11.17 3.92 11.72
CA LEU A 169 -10.39 5.09 11.32
C LEU A 169 -10.92 5.73 10.02
N VAL A 170 -11.89 5.12 9.36
CA VAL A 170 -12.31 5.48 7.99
C VAL A 170 -12.81 6.93 7.95
N LYS A 171 -13.85 7.25 8.71
CA LYS A 171 -14.43 8.60 8.72
C LYS A 171 -13.45 9.65 9.23
N PRO A 172 -12.77 9.49 10.39
CA PRO A 172 -11.78 10.45 10.86
C PRO A 172 -10.63 10.69 9.88
N LEU A 173 -10.16 9.64 9.18
CA LEU A 173 -9.12 9.77 8.17
C LEU A 173 -9.60 10.57 6.97
N CYS A 174 -10.80 10.27 6.46
CA CYS A 174 -11.38 11.00 5.34
C CYS A 174 -11.57 12.49 5.66
N GLU A 175 -12.13 12.81 6.83
CA GLU A 175 -12.31 14.19 7.31
C GLU A 175 -10.97 14.94 7.41
N MET A 176 -9.92 14.29 7.96
CA MET A 176 -8.59 14.89 8.09
C MET A 176 -7.93 15.12 6.73
N ILE A 177 -8.04 14.17 5.80
CA ILE A 177 -7.54 14.33 4.42
C ILE A 177 -8.18 15.56 3.75
N ARG A 178 -9.48 15.75 3.92
CA ARG A 178 -10.20 16.92 3.35
C ARG A 178 -9.85 18.21 4.06
N GLU A 179 -9.77 18.22 5.39
CA GLU A 179 -9.39 19.38 6.21
C GLU A 179 -8.02 19.94 5.76
N PHE A 180 -7.03 19.07 5.55
CA PHE A 180 -5.71 19.46 5.12
C PHE A 180 -5.53 19.59 3.58
N LYS A 181 -6.62 19.40 2.81
CA LYS A 181 -6.62 19.45 1.32
C LYS A 181 -5.62 18.46 0.72
N MET A 182 -5.59 17.25 1.26
CA MET A 182 -4.65 16.20 0.87
C MET A 182 -5.25 15.16 -0.09
N ALA A 183 -6.50 15.30 -0.54
CA ALA A 183 -7.18 14.30 -1.40
C ALA A 183 -6.39 13.97 -2.67
N ASP A 184 -5.87 14.98 -3.35
CA ASP A 184 -5.06 14.82 -4.58
C ASP A 184 -3.62 14.35 -4.33
N LYS A 185 -3.23 14.20 -3.08
CA LYS A 185 -1.87 13.81 -2.65
C LYS A 185 -1.85 12.51 -1.86
N THR A 186 -2.99 11.88 -1.65
CA THR A 186 -3.11 10.69 -0.80
C THR A 186 -3.62 9.49 -1.58
N VAL A 187 -3.00 8.34 -1.34
CA VAL A 187 -3.55 7.02 -1.66
C VAL A 187 -3.74 6.26 -0.35
N VAL A 188 -4.89 5.60 -0.20
CA VAL A 188 -5.18 4.79 0.99
C VAL A 188 -5.23 3.32 0.61
N GLY A 189 -4.49 2.49 1.35
CA GLY A 189 -4.47 1.05 1.21
C GLY A 189 -4.79 0.36 2.53
N SER A 190 -5.29 -0.87 2.49
CA SER A 190 -5.39 -1.73 3.67
C SER A 190 -5.40 -3.19 3.26
N PHE A 191 -4.83 -4.05 4.11
CA PHE A 191 -4.96 -5.50 3.98
C PHE A 191 -6.37 -6.01 4.32
N ASN A 192 -7.18 -5.18 4.98
CA ASN A 192 -8.55 -5.51 5.34
C ASN A 192 -9.53 -4.97 4.29
N GLN A 193 -10.23 -5.89 3.59
CA GLN A 193 -11.21 -5.52 2.56
C GLN A 193 -12.31 -4.61 3.09
N ALA A 194 -12.82 -4.87 4.31
CA ALA A 194 -13.90 -4.06 4.86
C ALA A 194 -13.48 -2.59 5.09
N ILE A 195 -12.22 -2.36 5.52
CA ILE A 195 -11.69 -0.99 5.66
C ILE A 195 -11.65 -0.28 4.31
N ILE A 196 -11.21 -0.96 3.25
CA ILE A 196 -11.13 -0.36 1.91
C ILE A 196 -12.51 -0.08 1.33
N ASP A 197 -13.47 -0.99 1.51
CA ASP A 197 -14.84 -0.81 1.03
C ASP A 197 -15.51 0.37 1.73
N ASP A 198 -15.41 0.42 3.06
CA ASP A 198 -15.92 1.53 3.87
C ASP A 198 -15.24 2.86 3.48
N PHE A 199 -13.91 2.85 3.27
CA PHE A 199 -13.17 4.04 2.88
C PHE A 199 -13.60 4.56 1.50
N ARG A 200 -13.78 3.70 0.51
CA ARG A 200 -14.28 4.10 -0.83
C ARG A 200 -15.70 4.64 -0.79
N ALA A 201 -16.54 4.10 0.10
CA ALA A 201 -17.91 4.60 0.28
C ALA A 201 -17.92 6.02 0.86
N GLU A 202 -17.07 6.29 1.86
CA GLU A 202 -16.97 7.57 2.58
C GLU A 202 -16.15 8.61 1.79
N CYS A 203 -15.05 8.21 1.16
CA CYS A 203 -14.00 9.08 0.61
C CYS A 203 -13.78 8.86 -0.89
N LYS A 204 -14.79 9.12 -1.70
CA LYS A 204 -14.80 8.87 -3.16
C LYS A 204 -13.77 9.69 -3.95
N ASP A 205 -13.31 10.77 -3.38
CA ASP A 205 -12.37 11.73 -3.96
C ASP A 205 -10.89 11.33 -3.76
N VAL A 206 -10.61 10.35 -2.89
CA VAL A 206 -9.25 9.87 -2.59
C VAL A 206 -8.94 8.59 -3.37
N ALA A 207 -7.71 8.47 -3.87
CA ALA A 207 -7.23 7.24 -4.50
C ALA A 207 -7.10 6.09 -3.51
N THR A 208 -7.32 4.85 -3.99
CA THR A 208 -7.11 3.66 -3.15
C THR A 208 -6.23 2.64 -3.85
N SER A 209 -5.52 1.82 -3.07
CA SER A 209 -4.88 0.61 -3.55
C SER A 209 -5.76 -0.62 -3.36
N ALA A 210 -5.38 -1.71 -4.04
CA ALA A 210 -6.05 -2.99 -3.95
C ALA A 210 -5.83 -3.65 -2.60
N SER A 211 -6.89 -4.26 -2.04
CA SER A 211 -6.76 -5.26 -0.98
C SER A 211 -6.20 -6.59 -1.52
N PRO A 212 -5.76 -7.54 -0.66
CA PRO A 212 -5.29 -8.86 -1.11
C PRO A 212 -6.32 -9.64 -1.93
N SER A 213 -7.61 -9.53 -1.61
CA SER A 213 -8.68 -10.21 -2.36
C SER A 213 -8.86 -9.61 -3.76
N GLU A 214 -8.73 -8.30 -3.91
CA GLU A 214 -8.79 -7.61 -5.20
C GLU A 214 -7.56 -7.90 -6.06
N VAL A 215 -6.36 -7.97 -5.45
CA VAL A 215 -5.14 -8.44 -6.13
C VAL A 215 -5.34 -9.86 -6.67
N SER A 216 -5.87 -10.77 -5.85
CA SER A 216 -6.15 -12.15 -6.25
C SER A 216 -7.16 -12.21 -7.40
N LYS A 217 -8.19 -11.37 -7.35
CA LYS A 217 -9.19 -11.26 -8.42
C LYS A 217 -8.55 -10.77 -9.73
N PHE A 218 -7.77 -9.68 -9.70
CA PHE A 218 -7.07 -9.20 -10.89
C PHE A 218 -6.11 -10.26 -11.45
N LEU A 219 -5.36 -10.94 -10.57
CA LEU A 219 -4.46 -12.02 -10.96
C LEU A 219 -5.19 -13.16 -11.69
N ALA A 220 -6.39 -13.54 -11.23
CA ALA A 220 -7.21 -14.56 -11.90
C ALA A 220 -7.62 -14.10 -13.31
N PHE A 221 -8.08 -12.87 -13.47
CA PHE A 221 -8.38 -12.29 -14.79
C PHE A 221 -7.14 -12.26 -15.69
N TYR A 222 -5.99 -11.86 -15.16
CA TYR A 222 -4.73 -11.86 -15.90
C TYR A 222 -4.32 -13.27 -16.34
N LYS A 223 -4.33 -14.25 -15.43
CA LYS A 223 -3.92 -15.63 -15.72
C LYS A 223 -4.83 -16.35 -16.74
N THR A 224 -6.09 -15.95 -16.81
CA THR A 224 -7.06 -16.49 -17.78
C THR A 224 -7.12 -15.71 -19.10
N GLY A 225 -6.27 -14.68 -19.27
CA GLY A 225 -6.29 -13.84 -20.49
C GLY A 225 -7.47 -12.86 -20.57
N LEU A 226 -8.15 -12.62 -19.45
CA LEU A 226 -9.35 -11.78 -19.37
C LEU A 226 -9.08 -10.39 -18.73
N SER A 227 -7.83 -9.96 -18.65
CA SER A 227 -7.48 -8.69 -18.01
C SER A 227 -8.21 -7.48 -18.63
N GLU A 228 -8.51 -7.48 -19.93
CA GLU A 228 -9.26 -6.41 -20.57
C GLU A 228 -10.70 -6.27 -20.11
N SER A 229 -11.30 -7.34 -19.58
CA SER A 229 -12.67 -7.35 -19.05
C SER A 229 -12.76 -6.94 -17.57
N TYR A 230 -11.62 -6.77 -16.91
CA TYR A 230 -11.59 -6.44 -15.49
C TYR A 230 -11.98 -4.97 -15.25
N ASN A 231 -12.89 -4.73 -14.30
CA ASN A 231 -13.31 -3.41 -13.84
C ASN A 231 -12.67 -3.12 -12.48
N PRO A 232 -11.56 -2.38 -12.42
CA PRO A 232 -10.92 -2.06 -11.15
C PRO A 232 -11.69 -1.00 -10.36
N LEU A 233 -11.81 -1.20 -9.05
CA LEU A 233 -12.33 -0.19 -8.11
C LEU A 233 -11.19 0.67 -7.52
N MET A 234 -9.97 0.15 -7.59
CA MET A 234 -8.74 0.77 -7.11
C MET A 234 -7.96 1.44 -8.25
N GLN A 235 -6.95 2.22 -7.88
CA GLN A 235 -6.04 2.86 -8.83
C GLN A 235 -4.63 2.29 -8.79
N ALA A 236 -4.27 1.52 -7.74
CA ALA A 236 -2.95 0.93 -7.60
C ALA A 236 -3.02 -0.53 -7.12
N LEU A 237 -2.11 -1.35 -7.65
CA LEU A 237 -1.75 -2.66 -7.13
C LEU A 237 -0.46 -2.48 -6.33
N GLN A 238 -0.57 -2.50 -4.99
CA GLN A 238 0.59 -2.47 -4.10
C GLN A 238 0.85 -3.89 -3.63
N ILE A 239 1.84 -4.56 -4.23
CA ILE A 239 2.02 -6.00 -4.12
C ILE A 239 3.48 -6.39 -3.84
N PRO A 240 3.71 -7.54 -3.18
CA PRO A 240 5.04 -8.10 -3.09
C PRO A 240 5.49 -8.61 -4.49
N GLU A 241 6.81 -8.66 -4.72
CA GLU A 241 7.32 -9.23 -5.97
C GLU A 241 6.96 -10.71 -6.13
N TYR A 242 6.98 -11.45 -5.03
CA TYR A 242 6.66 -12.88 -4.98
C TYR A 242 5.54 -13.16 -3.98
N LEU A 243 4.64 -14.09 -4.33
CA LEU A 243 3.70 -14.70 -3.40
C LEU A 243 4.11 -16.17 -3.22
N GLY A 244 4.79 -16.45 -2.11
CA GLY A 244 5.50 -17.72 -1.93
C GLY A 244 6.58 -17.90 -3.02
N SER A 245 6.53 -18.97 -3.80
CA SER A 245 7.44 -19.22 -4.92
C SER A 245 6.97 -18.62 -6.26
N VAL A 246 5.80 -18.02 -6.31
CA VAL A 246 5.21 -17.50 -7.55
C VAL A 246 5.62 -16.03 -7.73
N GLN A 247 6.35 -15.76 -8.84
CA GLN A 247 6.66 -14.39 -9.23
C GLN A 247 5.39 -13.68 -9.73
N MET A 248 4.98 -12.63 -9.02
CA MET A 248 3.81 -11.83 -9.35
C MET A 248 4.16 -10.74 -10.37
N VAL A 249 5.27 -10.04 -10.15
CA VAL A 249 5.64 -8.83 -10.89
C VAL A 249 6.54 -9.19 -12.09
N THR A 250 5.91 -9.51 -13.21
CA THR A 250 6.57 -9.70 -14.51
C THR A 250 6.26 -8.54 -15.46
N LYS A 251 7.06 -8.37 -16.53
CA LYS A 251 6.77 -7.36 -17.59
C LYS A 251 5.36 -7.47 -18.14
N GLN A 252 4.89 -8.72 -18.35
CA GLN A 252 3.56 -8.99 -18.88
C GLN A 252 2.46 -8.62 -17.88
N PHE A 253 2.66 -8.92 -16.59
CA PHE A 253 1.70 -8.52 -15.54
C PHE A 253 1.62 -7.00 -15.44
N VAL A 254 2.76 -6.31 -15.40
CA VAL A 254 2.80 -4.84 -15.36
C VAL A 254 2.10 -4.23 -16.57
N LYS A 255 2.34 -4.78 -17.77
CA LYS A 255 1.65 -4.34 -18.99
C LYS A 255 0.13 -4.50 -18.87
N ALA A 256 -0.35 -5.68 -18.45
CA ALA A 256 -1.78 -5.94 -18.28
C ALA A 256 -2.44 -5.01 -17.22
N ALA A 257 -1.73 -4.69 -16.15
CA ALA A 257 -2.20 -3.72 -15.15
C ALA A 257 -2.31 -2.31 -15.75
N LYS A 258 -1.29 -1.87 -16.50
CA LYS A 258 -1.28 -0.55 -17.17
C LYS A 258 -2.38 -0.39 -18.21
N GLU A 259 -2.72 -1.46 -18.95
CA GLU A 259 -3.85 -1.48 -19.88
C GLU A 259 -5.21 -1.26 -19.17
N ARG A 260 -5.25 -1.49 -17.85
CA ARG A 260 -6.40 -1.18 -16.99
C ARG A 260 -6.24 0.12 -16.19
N ASN A 261 -5.25 0.97 -16.55
CA ASN A 261 -4.90 2.21 -15.87
C ASN A 261 -4.60 2.00 -14.37
N LEU A 262 -4.02 0.82 -14.02
CA LEU A 262 -3.59 0.49 -12.67
C LEU A 262 -2.10 0.77 -12.52
N GLN A 263 -1.74 1.50 -11.46
CA GLN A 263 -0.33 1.65 -11.04
C GLN A 263 0.15 0.37 -10.38
N VAL A 264 1.39 -0.03 -10.63
CA VAL A 264 2.02 -1.19 -9.97
C VAL A 264 3.14 -0.70 -9.07
N HIS A 265 2.93 -0.79 -7.75
CA HIS A 265 3.93 -0.45 -6.74
C HIS A 265 4.37 -1.72 -6.02
N VAL A 266 5.67 -1.93 -5.88
CA VAL A 266 6.22 -3.17 -5.29
C VAL A 266 6.82 -2.86 -3.92
N TRP A 267 6.46 -3.67 -2.90
CA TRP A 267 6.91 -3.56 -1.52
C TRP A 267 7.37 -4.89 -0.93
N THR A 268 8.20 -4.93 0.08
CA THR A 268 9.19 -3.92 0.44
C THR A 268 10.50 -4.34 -0.19
N VAL A 269 11.07 -3.50 -1.04
CA VAL A 269 12.24 -3.85 -1.86
C VAL A 269 13.45 -3.07 -1.37
N ASN A 270 14.44 -3.76 -0.82
CA ASN A 270 15.59 -3.15 -0.16
C ASN A 270 16.91 -3.36 -0.90
N GLU A 271 17.00 -4.41 -1.73
CA GLU A 271 18.22 -4.73 -2.47
C GLU A 271 18.29 -4.01 -3.82
N THR A 272 19.43 -3.41 -4.09
CA THR A 272 19.68 -2.63 -5.33
C THR A 272 19.45 -3.43 -6.61
N ALA A 273 19.84 -4.71 -6.61
CA ALA A 273 19.65 -5.59 -7.78
C ALA A 273 18.15 -5.84 -8.05
N ASP A 274 17.35 -6.02 -6.99
CA ASP A 274 15.90 -6.21 -7.11
C ASP A 274 15.21 -4.92 -7.59
N MET A 275 15.64 -3.76 -7.05
CA MET A 275 15.17 -2.46 -7.54
C MET A 275 15.41 -2.31 -9.04
N GLN A 276 16.62 -2.60 -9.53
CA GLN A 276 16.97 -2.50 -10.95
C GLN A 276 16.11 -3.41 -11.82
N ARG A 277 15.95 -4.68 -11.43
CA ARG A 277 15.12 -5.67 -12.13
C ARG A 277 13.65 -5.24 -12.22
N LEU A 278 13.09 -4.71 -11.12
CA LEU A 278 11.71 -4.23 -11.11
C LEU A 278 11.50 -2.99 -11.96
N LEU A 279 12.47 -2.07 -11.97
CA LEU A 279 12.47 -0.93 -12.88
C LEU A 279 12.49 -1.36 -14.34
N GLU A 280 13.25 -2.41 -14.68
CA GLU A 280 13.29 -3.02 -16.02
C GLU A 280 11.97 -3.74 -16.37
N ASN A 281 11.24 -4.24 -15.37
CA ASN A 281 9.90 -4.80 -15.57
C ASN A 281 8.85 -3.70 -15.81
N GLY A 282 9.21 -2.42 -15.61
CA GLY A 282 8.37 -1.27 -15.90
C GLY A 282 7.37 -0.93 -14.81
N VAL A 283 7.64 -1.28 -13.54
CA VAL A 283 6.78 -0.89 -12.40
C VAL A 283 6.67 0.63 -12.26
N ASP A 284 5.56 1.11 -11.71
CA ASP A 284 5.28 2.53 -11.55
C ASP A 284 5.82 3.13 -10.26
N GLY A 285 6.16 2.28 -9.29
CA GLY A 285 6.78 2.70 -8.03
C GLY A 285 7.40 1.55 -7.26
N ILE A 286 8.38 1.87 -6.44
CA ILE A 286 9.00 0.94 -5.49
C ILE A 286 8.91 1.54 -4.09
N MET A 287 8.40 0.76 -3.15
CA MET A 287 8.34 1.07 -1.73
C MET A 287 9.52 0.37 -1.03
N THR A 288 10.33 1.15 -0.34
CA THR A 288 11.61 0.68 0.21
C THR A 288 11.93 1.33 1.56
N ASP A 289 12.63 0.58 2.42
CA ASP A 289 13.24 1.09 3.66
C ASP A 289 14.51 1.92 3.38
N TYR A 290 15.07 1.83 2.16
CA TYR A 290 16.29 2.50 1.74
C TYR A 290 16.06 3.41 0.52
N PRO A 291 15.27 4.49 0.67
CA PRO A 291 14.92 5.37 -0.46
C PRO A 291 16.15 6.05 -1.09
N ASP A 292 17.23 6.25 -0.33
CA ASP A 292 18.51 6.79 -0.83
C ASP A 292 19.13 5.89 -1.90
N ARG A 293 19.04 4.54 -1.76
CA ARG A 293 19.53 3.57 -2.75
C ARG A 293 18.72 3.68 -4.04
N LEU A 294 17.40 3.73 -3.95
CA LEU A 294 16.52 3.82 -5.11
C LEU A 294 16.68 5.15 -5.84
N LEU A 295 16.82 6.27 -5.10
CA LEU A 295 17.05 7.59 -5.68
C LEU A 295 18.36 7.63 -6.49
N LYS A 296 19.44 7.00 -6.03
CA LYS A 296 20.69 6.89 -6.79
C LYS A 296 20.50 6.22 -8.15
N ILE A 297 19.71 5.14 -8.19
CA ILE A 297 19.43 4.38 -9.44
C ILE A 297 18.55 5.20 -10.38
N THR A 298 17.52 5.88 -9.86
CA THR A 298 16.53 6.57 -10.68
C THR A 298 16.97 7.95 -11.17
N ARG A 299 17.96 8.58 -10.53
CA ARG A 299 18.56 9.86 -10.97
C ARG A 299 19.70 9.68 -11.97
N SER A 300 20.27 8.48 -12.07
CA SER A 300 21.37 8.16 -12.99
C SER A 300 20.91 7.77 -14.39
N LYS A 301 19.60 7.69 -14.61
CA LYS A 301 18.94 7.44 -15.89
C LYS A 301 18.29 8.71 -16.42
#